data_064c5394224d0aa3f1dfe9f0084dcccd
#
_entry.id   064c5394224d0aa3f1dfe9f0084dcccd
#
_cell.length_a   1.000
_cell.length_b   1.000
_cell.length_c   1.000
_cell.angle_alpha   90.00
_cell.angle_beta   90.00
_cell.angle_gamma   90.00
#
_symmetry.space_group_name_H-M   'P 1'
#
loop_
_entity.id
_entity.type
_entity.pdbx_description
1 polymer ?
#
loop_
_entity_poly.entity_id
_entity_poly.type
_entity_poly.pdbx_seq_one_letter_code
_entity_poly.pdbx_strand_id
1 'polypeptide(L)'
;MKLSVVMPAYNEKRTIREIVARVLAVDLGPIQKELVIVDDGSSDGTRDLLREMDGKDGVRVLYQPRNMGKGAAVWTGLRASTGDVVVIQDADLEYDPTEYPLLLGPILDGKADIVYGSRFLGNPHGHRVLYFWHTVGNRLLTFMSNVFTNLNLTDMETCYKMMTREVVDRLDLESKRFGIEPEITCKVARMRARIFEVPISYSGRTYEEGKKIGLKDAFQAVWVILKFFRWEAPRGDVGTMTLRRMAALAPYNRWLHDRFEKHLGQRILEVGSGVGNQTRYFVDRERVVASDVEAHYVRELAASFGSLSNVRIASFLFPLSAADRDALLAERIDTVVCLNVLEHIEDDRTTLRDFVSILPPGGRLALLVPALPALYGSLDIYLRHYRRYERDALAALVTEAGFTIDEIRYVNRPGVAGWWLNSRVLKRKVLPKGQLGAFRWLLPLLKSEERNPPSFGMSLLVLARRA
;
A
#
# COMPACT_ATOMS: atom_id res chain seq x y z
N MET A 1 10.76 -14.66 -12.23
CA MET A 1 10.90 -13.99 -10.93
C MET A 1 12.05 -13.00 -10.99
N LYS A 2 11.95 -11.88 -10.26
CA LYS A 2 12.95 -10.81 -10.24
C LYS A 2 13.33 -10.48 -8.79
N LEU A 3 14.63 -10.37 -8.50
CA LEU A 3 15.17 -9.88 -7.22
C LEU A 3 15.55 -8.41 -7.38
N SER A 4 15.03 -7.54 -6.52
CA SER A 4 15.51 -6.16 -6.35
C SER A 4 16.50 -6.10 -5.20
N VAL A 5 17.69 -5.58 -5.45
CA VAL A 5 18.67 -5.23 -4.42
C VAL A 5 18.56 -3.73 -4.15
N VAL A 6 18.15 -3.35 -2.95
CA VAL A 6 18.04 -1.94 -2.52
C VAL A 6 19.26 -1.57 -1.71
N MET A 7 20.05 -0.62 -2.21
CA MET A 7 21.33 -0.22 -1.63
C MET A 7 21.32 1.25 -1.23
N PRO A 8 21.16 1.59 0.07
CA PRO A 8 21.39 2.95 0.55
C PRO A 8 22.89 3.26 0.55
N ALA A 9 23.31 4.40 0.01
CA ALA A 9 24.71 4.83 -0.05
C ALA A 9 24.86 6.25 0.49
N TYR A 10 25.83 6.46 1.41
CA TYR A 10 26.18 7.76 1.93
C TYR A 10 27.66 7.83 2.27
N ASN A 11 28.44 8.56 1.47
CA ASN A 11 29.88 8.73 1.62
C ASN A 11 30.63 7.38 1.66
N GLU A 12 30.43 6.57 0.61
CA GLU A 12 31.02 5.25 0.42
C GLU A 12 31.91 5.18 -0.84
N LYS A 13 32.62 6.27 -1.15
CA LYS A 13 33.50 6.38 -2.33
C LYS A 13 34.49 5.22 -2.47
N ARG A 14 34.96 4.68 -1.35
CA ARG A 14 35.97 3.62 -1.32
C ARG A 14 35.41 2.23 -1.65
N THR A 15 34.15 1.99 -1.34
CA THR A 15 33.51 0.67 -1.35
C THR A 15 32.49 0.51 -2.47
N ILE A 16 31.90 1.61 -2.94
CA ILE A 16 30.72 1.57 -3.84
C ILE A 16 30.99 0.82 -5.15
N ARG A 17 32.15 1.00 -5.79
CA ARG A 17 32.47 0.27 -7.05
C ARG A 17 32.56 -1.22 -6.82
N GLU A 18 33.20 -1.63 -5.73
CA GLU A 18 33.43 -3.03 -5.40
C GLU A 18 32.12 -3.72 -5.03
N ILE A 19 31.29 -3.11 -4.15
CA ILE A 19 30.05 -3.74 -3.75
C ILE A 19 29.08 -3.86 -4.93
N VAL A 20 28.98 -2.86 -5.80
CA VAL A 20 28.16 -2.92 -7.01
C VAL A 20 28.62 -4.06 -7.91
N ALA A 21 29.94 -4.20 -8.15
CA ALA A 21 30.48 -5.29 -8.95
C ALA A 21 30.18 -6.68 -8.32
N ARG A 22 30.35 -6.82 -7.00
CA ARG A 22 30.01 -8.06 -6.29
C ARG A 22 28.53 -8.42 -6.41
N VAL A 23 27.61 -7.45 -6.24
CA VAL A 23 26.16 -7.66 -6.39
C VAL A 23 25.84 -8.10 -7.82
N LEU A 24 26.40 -7.45 -8.83
CA LEU A 24 26.15 -7.79 -10.23
C LEU A 24 26.69 -9.16 -10.59
N ALA A 25 27.81 -9.59 -10.00
CA ALA A 25 28.47 -10.87 -10.25
C ALA A 25 27.73 -12.09 -9.63
N VAL A 26 26.81 -11.90 -8.69
CA VAL A 26 26.09 -13.04 -8.07
C VAL A 26 25.26 -13.75 -9.13
N ASP A 27 25.47 -15.05 -9.30
CA ASP A 27 24.63 -15.89 -10.14
C ASP A 27 23.41 -16.37 -9.36
N LEU A 28 22.22 -16.06 -9.87
CA LEU A 28 20.92 -16.49 -9.33
C LEU A 28 20.15 -17.40 -10.29
N GLY A 29 20.83 -17.98 -11.26
CA GLY A 29 20.22 -18.81 -12.29
C GLY A 29 19.18 -18.03 -13.11
N PRO A 30 17.92 -18.52 -13.21
CA PRO A 30 16.89 -17.87 -14.05
C PRO A 30 16.28 -16.61 -13.44
N ILE A 31 16.72 -16.18 -12.25
CA ILE A 31 16.16 -15.04 -11.54
C ILE A 31 16.82 -13.75 -12.02
N GLN A 32 16.04 -12.85 -12.59
CA GLN A 32 16.52 -11.53 -13.00
C GLN A 32 16.89 -10.69 -11.78
N LYS A 33 17.90 -9.83 -11.90
CA LYS A 33 18.29 -8.86 -10.88
C LYS A 33 18.06 -7.43 -11.36
N GLU A 34 17.67 -6.56 -10.43
CA GLU A 34 17.84 -5.11 -10.53
C GLU A 34 18.54 -4.59 -9.29
N LEU A 35 19.38 -3.59 -9.45
CA LEU A 35 20.06 -2.91 -8.36
C LEU A 35 19.57 -1.47 -8.29
N VAL A 36 18.85 -1.15 -7.20
CA VAL A 36 18.33 0.19 -6.93
C VAL A 36 19.20 0.83 -5.85
N ILE A 37 20.06 1.75 -6.26
CA ILE A 37 20.95 2.49 -5.35
C ILE A 37 20.31 3.82 -4.99
N VAL A 38 20.30 4.18 -3.71
CA VAL A 38 19.81 5.49 -3.25
C VAL A 38 20.95 6.25 -2.63
N ASP A 39 21.43 7.28 -3.33
CA ASP A 39 22.44 8.21 -2.80
C ASP A 39 21.79 9.19 -1.82
N ASP A 40 22.12 9.09 -0.55
CA ASP A 40 21.57 9.90 0.54
C ASP A 40 22.32 11.24 0.70
N GLY A 41 22.60 11.94 -0.40
CA GLY A 41 23.24 13.24 -0.37
C GLY A 41 24.75 13.18 -0.12
N SER A 42 25.46 12.22 -0.73
CA SER A 42 26.92 12.08 -0.59
C SER A 42 27.68 13.30 -1.06
N SER A 43 28.79 13.62 -0.36
CA SER A 43 29.66 14.77 -0.60
C SER A 43 31.13 14.43 -0.83
N ASP A 44 31.49 13.13 -0.76
CA ASP A 44 32.88 12.64 -0.85
C ASP A 44 33.30 12.23 -2.27
N GLY A 45 32.40 12.38 -3.26
CA GLY A 45 32.57 11.91 -4.64
C GLY A 45 31.88 10.56 -4.94
N THR A 46 31.20 9.94 -3.99
CA THR A 46 30.36 8.75 -4.22
C THR A 46 29.32 9.01 -5.31
N ARG A 47 28.66 10.17 -5.25
CA ARG A 47 27.61 10.58 -6.22
C ARG A 47 28.11 10.60 -7.66
N ASP A 48 29.34 11.03 -7.90
CA ASP A 48 29.90 11.08 -9.24
C ASP A 48 30.17 9.69 -9.78
N LEU A 49 30.67 8.78 -8.94
CA LEU A 49 30.82 7.36 -9.29
C LEU A 49 29.49 6.69 -9.61
N LEU A 50 28.44 7.02 -8.87
CA LEU A 50 27.09 6.47 -9.10
C LEU A 50 26.49 6.97 -10.41
N ARG A 51 26.74 8.24 -10.81
CA ARG A 51 26.32 8.76 -12.13
C ARG A 51 26.92 7.99 -13.30
N GLU A 52 28.17 7.50 -13.15
CA GLU A 52 28.83 6.69 -14.18
C GLU A 52 28.18 5.31 -14.34
N MET A 53 27.51 4.78 -13.30
CA MET A 53 26.91 3.45 -13.25
C MET A 53 25.43 3.47 -13.61
N ASP A 54 24.76 4.60 -13.43
CA ASP A 54 23.31 4.73 -13.61
C ASP A 54 22.87 4.36 -15.03
N GLY A 55 21.83 3.55 -15.13
CA GLY A 55 21.29 3.04 -16.40
C GLY A 55 22.07 1.90 -17.05
N LYS A 56 23.16 1.39 -16.44
CA LYS A 56 23.98 0.28 -16.96
C LYS A 56 23.73 -1.01 -16.17
N ASP A 57 23.79 -2.14 -16.82
CA ASP A 57 23.77 -3.50 -16.22
C ASP A 57 22.63 -3.73 -15.20
N GLY A 58 21.47 -3.08 -15.40
CA GLY A 58 20.34 -3.16 -14.47
C GLY A 58 20.49 -2.32 -13.20
N VAL A 59 21.46 -1.43 -13.14
CA VAL A 59 21.66 -0.44 -12.08
C VAL A 59 20.77 0.78 -12.31
N ARG A 60 20.04 1.18 -11.30
CA ARG A 60 19.23 2.40 -11.27
C ARG A 60 19.58 3.21 -10.03
N VAL A 61 19.92 4.48 -10.19
CA VAL A 61 20.31 5.36 -9.09
C VAL A 61 19.25 6.43 -8.82
N LEU A 62 18.94 6.62 -7.55
CA LEU A 62 18.06 7.67 -7.06
C LEU A 62 18.87 8.64 -6.20
N TYR A 63 18.68 9.93 -6.38
CA TYR A 63 19.46 10.96 -5.70
C TYR A 63 18.60 11.75 -4.73
N GLN A 64 18.89 11.66 -3.44
CA GLN A 64 18.27 12.53 -2.45
C GLN A 64 18.92 13.94 -2.47
N PRO A 65 18.16 15.00 -2.20
CA PRO A 65 18.67 16.37 -2.26
C PRO A 65 19.70 16.68 -1.15
N ARG A 66 19.64 15.94 -0.04
CA ARG A 66 20.54 16.05 1.14
C ARG A 66 20.50 14.74 1.92
N ASN A 67 21.38 14.57 2.91
CA ASN A 67 21.30 13.45 3.84
C ASN A 67 19.97 13.47 4.61
N MET A 68 19.14 12.47 4.34
CA MET A 68 17.85 12.24 4.99
C MET A 68 17.90 11.04 5.95
N GLY A 69 18.99 10.28 5.94
CA GLY A 69 19.29 9.13 6.78
C GLY A 69 19.00 7.78 6.12
N LYS A 70 19.70 6.73 6.60
CA LYS A 70 19.63 5.35 6.06
C LYS A 70 18.19 4.88 5.85
N GLY A 71 17.32 5.05 6.86
CA GLY A 71 15.93 4.61 6.77
C GLY A 71 15.15 5.30 5.65
N ALA A 72 15.37 6.60 5.43
CA ALA A 72 14.74 7.33 4.33
C ALA A 72 15.23 6.82 2.97
N ALA A 73 16.55 6.54 2.84
CA ALA A 73 17.12 6.00 1.62
C ALA A 73 16.61 4.59 1.33
N VAL A 74 16.57 3.71 2.33
CA VAL A 74 15.99 2.36 2.21
C VAL A 74 14.53 2.44 1.76
N TRP A 75 13.72 3.29 2.41
CA TRP A 75 12.31 3.41 2.05
C TRP A 75 12.10 3.92 0.63
N THR A 76 12.90 4.89 0.20
CA THR A 76 12.90 5.39 -1.19
C THR A 76 13.22 4.25 -2.18
N GLY A 77 14.24 3.43 -1.89
CA GLY A 77 14.63 2.30 -2.72
C GLY A 77 13.57 1.20 -2.76
N LEU A 78 12.97 0.83 -1.62
CA LEU A 78 11.90 -0.17 -1.53
C LEU A 78 10.69 0.24 -2.40
N ARG A 79 10.29 1.51 -2.35
CA ARG A 79 9.18 2.03 -3.16
C ARG A 79 9.50 2.08 -4.66
N ALA A 80 10.75 2.27 -5.03
CA ALA A 80 11.19 2.33 -6.43
C ALA A 80 11.48 0.95 -7.01
N SER A 81 11.67 -0.07 -6.18
CA SER A 81 11.97 -1.44 -6.60
C SER A 81 10.75 -2.12 -7.23
N THR A 82 10.98 -3.00 -8.22
CA THR A 82 9.92 -3.65 -9.01
C THR A 82 9.95 -5.18 -8.94
N GLY A 83 10.94 -5.78 -8.24
CA GLY A 83 11.11 -7.22 -8.14
C GLY A 83 10.06 -7.91 -7.27
N ASP A 84 9.85 -9.20 -7.53
CA ASP A 84 8.96 -10.07 -6.74
C ASP A 84 9.48 -10.30 -5.32
N VAL A 85 10.80 -10.22 -5.17
CA VAL A 85 11.54 -10.31 -3.90
C VAL A 85 12.48 -9.11 -3.81
N VAL A 86 12.68 -8.58 -2.61
CA VAL A 86 13.54 -7.43 -2.35
C VAL A 86 14.50 -7.74 -1.21
N VAL A 87 15.78 -7.42 -1.37
CA VAL A 87 16.80 -7.49 -0.31
C VAL A 87 17.41 -6.12 -0.06
N ILE A 88 17.70 -5.82 1.20
CA ILE A 88 18.44 -4.62 1.59
C ILE A 88 19.93 -4.99 1.68
N GLN A 89 20.79 -4.21 1.00
CA GLN A 89 22.24 -4.38 0.95
C GLN A 89 22.93 -3.08 1.36
N ASP A 90 23.74 -3.11 2.41
CA ASP A 90 24.58 -1.96 2.75
C ASP A 90 25.74 -1.80 1.76
N ALA A 91 26.15 -0.55 1.51
CA ALA A 91 27.18 -0.21 0.52
C ALA A 91 28.64 -0.33 1.04
N ASP A 92 28.85 -0.90 2.23
CA ASP A 92 30.08 -0.81 3.01
C ASP A 92 30.95 -2.09 3.07
N LEU A 93 30.63 -3.11 2.26
CA LEU A 93 31.31 -4.40 2.20
C LEU A 93 31.25 -5.26 3.48
N GLU A 94 30.45 -4.87 4.49
CA GLU A 94 30.31 -5.67 5.72
C GLU A 94 29.51 -6.96 5.51
N TYR A 95 28.61 -6.99 4.49
CA TYR A 95 27.78 -8.15 4.10
C TYR A 95 28.17 -8.67 2.72
N ASP A 96 28.13 -9.99 2.55
CA ASP A 96 28.56 -10.65 1.31
C ASP A 96 27.35 -10.95 0.41
N PRO A 97 27.27 -10.38 -0.82
CA PRO A 97 26.19 -10.67 -1.76
C PRO A 97 26.13 -12.13 -2.23
N THR A 98 27.20 -12.90 -2.12
CA THR A 98 27.20 -14.32 -2.49
C THR A 98 26.24 -15.16 -1.64
N GLU A 99 25.75 -14.61 -0.52
CA GLU A 99 24.78 -15.26 0.38
C GLU A 99 23.31 -15.01 -0.02
N TYR A 100 23.02 -14.27 -1.10
CA TYR A 100 21.65 -14.10 -1.59
C TYR A 100 20.91 -15.40 -1.86
N PRO A 101 21.52 -16.46 -2.46
CA PRO A 101 20.85 -17.74 -2.63
C PRO A 101 20.38 -18.38 -1.31
N LEU A 102 21.16 -18.21 -0.23
CA LEU A 102 20.82 -18.72 1.09
C LEU A 102 19.60 -18.00 1.69
N LEU A 103 19.55 -16.66 1.54
CA LEU A 103 18.40 -15.86 1.95
C LEU A 103 17.15 -16.15 1.11
N LEU A 104 17.35 -16.44 -0.17
CA LEU A 104 16.26 -16.63 -1.13
C LEU A 104 15.58 -18.00 -0.97
N GLY A 105 16.33 -19.02 -0.58
CA GLY A 105 15.85 -20.39 -0.47
C GLY A 105 14.52 -20.55 0.27
N PRO A 106 14.37 -20.08 1.52
CA PRO A 106 13.11 -20.20 2.28
C PRO A 106 11.92 -19.51 1.61
N ILE A 107 12.15 -18.44 0.83
CA ILE A 107 11.10 -17.72 0.08
C ILE A 107 10.67 -18.56 -1.13
N LEU A 108 11.64 -19.11 -1.88
CA LEU A 108 11.39 -19.98 -3.04
C LEU A 108 10.63 -21.25 -2.65
N ASP A 109 10.97 -21.81 -1.50
CA ASP A 109 10.27 -22.97 -0.92
C ASP A 109 8.85 -22.63 -0.42
N GLY A 110 8.43 -21.36 -0.48
CA GLY A 110 7.16 -20.92 0.05
C GLY A 110 7.03 -21.01 1.58
N LYS A 111 8.16 -21.13 2.29
CA LYS A 111 8.19 -21.24 3.76
C LYS A 111 8.24 -19.89 4.47
N ALA A 112 8.81 -18.86 3.82
CA ALA A 112 9.03 -17.55 4.39
C ALA A 112 8.43 -16.43 3.54
N ASP A 113 7.97 -15.39 4.22
CA ASP A 113 7.59 -14.09 3.63
C ASP A 113 8.73 -13.08 3.79
N ILE A 114 9.55 -13.27 4.83
CA ILE A 114 10.77 -12.49 5.10
C ILE A 114 11.85 -13.38 5.71
N VAL A 115 13.09 -13.16 5.29
CA VAL A 115 14.28 -13.88 5.77
C VAL A 115 15.29 -12.87 6.31
N TYR A 116 15.76 -13.10 7.53
CA TYR A 116 16.81 -12.35 8.22
C TYR A 116 18.14 -13.11 8.09
N GLY A 117 19.18 -12.40 7.68
CA GLY A 117 20.55 -12.94 7.76
C GLY A 117 21.15 -12.67 9.15
N SER A 118 21.25 -13.68 10.00
CA SER A 118 21.76 -13.51 11.35
C SER A 118 23.30 -13.67 11.42
N ARG A 119 23.96 -12.71 12.05
CA ARG A 119 25.39 -12.72 12.36
C ARG A 119 25.73 -13.59 13.56
N PHE A 120 24.73 -14.05 14.31
CA PHE A 120 24.87 -14.79 15.57
C PHE A 120 24.44 -16.27 15.47
N LEU A 121 23.81 -16.68 14.39
CA LEU A 121 23.61 -18.10 14.06
C LEU A 121 24.92 -18.62 13.48
N GLY A 122 25.58 -19.54 14.12
CA GLY A 122 26.89 -20.05 13.68
C GLY A 122 27.00 -20.26 12.17
N ASN A 123 28.04 -19.67 11.57
CA ASN A 123 28.37 -19.87 10.15
C ASN A 123 29.43 -20.93 10.03
N PRO A 124 29.26 -21.99 9.19
CA PRO A 124 30.26 -23.07 9.00
C PRO A 124 31.61 -22.54 8.49
N HIS A 125 31.64 -21.37 7.84
CA HIS A 125 32.86 -20.76 7.29
C HIS A 125 33.56 -19.79 8.26
N GLY A 126 33.10 -19.70 9.52
CA GLY A 126 33.64 -18.79 10.51
C GLY A 126 33.06 -17.35 10.36
N HIS A 127 33.43 -16.48 11.29
CA HIS A 127 33.07 -15.06 11.27
C HIS A 127 34.17 -14.22 11.91
N ARG A 128 34.27 -12.95 11.53
CA ARG A 128 35.16 -12.00 12.22
C ARG A 128 34.68 -11.79 13.64
N VAL A 129 35.58 -11.86 14.63
CA VAL A 129 35.23 -11.63 16.04
C VAL A 129 34.77 -10.19 16.23
N LEU A 130 33.56 -10.03 16.77
CA LEU A 130 32.93 -8.73 17.00
C LEU A 130 33.38 -8.14 18.34
N TYR A 131 33.29 -6.81 18.49
CA TYR A 131 33.54 -6.16 19.77
C TYR A 131 32.50 -6.60 20.81
N PHE A 132 32.97 -6.96 22.01
CA PHE A 132 32.14 -7.48 23.09
C PHE A 132 30.93 -6.61 23.39
N TRP A 133 31.14 -5.31 23.64
CA TRP A 133 30.08 -4.38 24.01
C TRP A 133 29.06 -4.13 22.88
N HIS A 134 29.49 -4.20 21.65
CA HIS A 134 28.57 -4.14 20.51
C HIS A 134 27.68 -5.39 20.44
N THR A 135 28.26 -6.55 20.71
CA THR A 135 27.50 -7.81 20.77
C THR A 135 26.48 -7.75 21.92
N VAL A 136 26.88 -7.28 23.10
CA VAL A 136 25.96 -7.11 24.23
C VAL A 136 24.84 -6.12 23.92
N GLY A 137 25.15 -4.96 23.34
CA GLY A 137 24.16 -3.97 22.95
C GLY A 137 23.16 -4.51 21.93
N ASN A 138 23.65 -5.20 20.89
CA ASN A 138 22.80 -5.82 19.85
C ASN A 138 21.88 -6.91 20.46
N ARG A 139 22.43 -7.79 21.30
CA ARG A 139 21.63 -8.83 21.98
C ARG A 139 20.56 -8.23 22.89
N LEU A 140 20.87 -7.14 23.59
CA LEU A 140 19.89 -6.44 24.44
C LEU A 140 18.75 -5.84 23.59
N LEU A 141 19.07 -5.16 22.48
CA LEU A 141 18.06 -4.61 21.58
C LEU A 141 17.21 -5.71 20.94
N THR A 142 17.85 -6.80 20.51
CA THR A 142 17.14 -7.98 19.97
C THR A 142 16.24 -8.61 21.03
N PHE A 143 16.71 -8.78 22.27
CA PHE A 143 15.89 -9.27 23.39
C PHE A 143 14.67 -8.39 23.64
N MET A 144 14.85 -7.07 23.72
CA MET A 144 13.74 -6.14 23.87
C MET A 144 12.74 -6.24 22.72
N SER A 145 13.24 -6.28 21.47
CA SER A 145 12.39 -6.48 20.30
C SER A 145 11.58 -7.77 20.41
N ASN A 146 12.21 -8.88 20.78
CA ASN A 146 11.55 -10.19 20.94
C ASN A 146 10.44 -10.15 21.99
N VAL A 147 10.67 -9.50 23.15
CA VAL A 147 9.65 -9.34 24.21
C VAL A 147 8.42 -8.62 23.68
N PHE A 148 8.58 -7.52 22.92
CA PHE A 148 7.45 -6.71 22.44
C PHE A 148 6.79 -7.27 21.18
N THR A 149 7.51 -8.03 20.37
CA THR A 149 6.99 -8.60 19.10
C THR A 149 6.52 -10.05 19.25
N ASN A 150 6.89 -10.72 20.35
CA ASN A 150 6.71 -12.16 20.56
C ASN A 150 7.40 -13.00 19.48
N LEU A 151 8.59 -12.56 19.05
CA LEU A 151 9.47 -13.28 18.16
C LEU A 151 10.61 -13.90 18.95
N ASN A 152 11.40 -14.77 18.33
CA ASN A 152 12.61 -15.34 18.89
C ASN A 152 13.78 -15.19 17.90
N LEU A 153 14.01 -13.93 17.46
CA LEU A 153 15.13 -13.61 16.58
C LEU A 153 16.45 -13.65 17.35
N THR A 154 17.51 -14.00 16.65
CA THR A 154 18.88 -13.94 17.19
C THR A 154 19.58 -12.63 16.81
N ASP A 155 19.15 -11.96 15.71
CA ASP A 155 19.75 -10.72 15.21
C ASP A 155 18.73 -9.80 14.55
N MET A 156 18.09 -8.94 15.34
CA MET A 156 17.12 -7.96 14.85
C MET A 156 17.78 -6.83 14.04
N GLU A 157 19.00 -6.42 14.44
CA GLU A 157 19.73 -5.27 13.87
C GLU A 157 20.46 -5.58 12.56
N THR A 158 20.34 -6.80 12.03
CA THR A 158 20.95 -7.14 10.73
C THR A 158 20.42 -6.29 9.59
N CYS A 159 21.28 -5.88 8.65
CA CYS A 159 20.85 -5.23 7.41
C CYS A 159 20.16 -6.25 6.49
N TYR A 160 20.70 -7.47 6.38
CA TYR A 160 20.16 -8.47 5.49
C TYR A 160 18.74 -8.90 5.89
N LYS A 161 17.79 -8.23 5.27
CA LYS A 161 16.37 -8.56 5.31
C LYS A 161 15.89 -8.75 3.87
N MET A 162 15.57 -9.98 3.51
CA MET A 162 15.01 -10.32 2.20
C MET A 162 13.52 -10.57 2.34
N MET A 163 12.70 -9.88 1.55
CA MET A 163 11.25 -9.77 1.71
C MET A 163 10.53 -10.06 0.40
N THR A 164 9.39 -10.73 0.46
CA THR A 164 8.48 -10.80 -0.68
C THR A 164 7.90 -9.42 -1.01
N ARG A 165 7.50 -9.21 -2.25
CA ARG A 165 6.81 -7.98 -2.70
C ARG A 165 5.59 -7.68 -1.82
N GLU A 166 4.81 -8.71 -1.45
CA GLU A 166 3.65 -8.55 -0.58
C GLU A 166 4.01 -7.91 0.77
N VAL A 167 5.12 -8.31 1.38
CA VAL A 167 5.60 -7.70 2.63
C VAL A 167 5.98 -6.25 2.39
N VAL A 168 6.76 -5.96 1.33
CA VAL A 168 7.22 -4.60 1.00
C VAL A 168 6.05 -3.65 0.76
N ASP A 169 5.04 -4.08 0.00
CA ASP A 169 3.87 -3.25 -0.33
C ASP A 169 3.00 -2.93 0.89
N ARG A 170 3.08 -3.77 1.93
CA ARG A 170 2.38 -3.56 3.21
C ARG A 170 3.19 -2.77 4.24
N LEU A 171 4.50 -2.57 3.98
CA LEU A 171 5.33 -1.72 4.83
C LEU A 171 5.01 -0.24 4.57
N ASP A 172 4.91 0.54 5.65
CA ASP A 172 4.84 2.00 5.64
C ASP A 172 5.86 2.50 6.67
N LEU A 173 7.09 2.80 6.21
CA LEU A 173 8.23 3.09 7.08
C LEU A 173 8.31 4.59 7.39
N GLU A 174 8.50 4.92 8.67
CA GLU A 174 8.56 6.30 9.19
C GLU A 174 9.96 6.67 9.69
N SER A 175 10.77 5.69 10.07
CA SER A 175 12.11 5.90 10.62
C SER A 175 13.07 6.35 9.55
N LYS A 176 13.69 7.51 9.76
CA LYS A 176 14.61 8.11 8.77
C LYS A 176 16.06 7.64 8.92
N ARG A 177 16.47 7.17 10.13
CA ARG A 177 17.85 6.77 10.47
C ARG A 177 17.90 5.29 10.85
N PHE A 178 18.73 4.93 11.85
CA PHE A 178 18.97 3.56 12.33
C PHE A 178 17.80 2.94 13.13
N GLY A 179 16.66 3.58 13.23
CA GLY A 179 15.43 2.97 13.75
C GLY A 179 14.68 2.12 12.72
N ILE A 180 15.20 1.96 11.51
CA ILE A 180 14.51 1.23 10.44
C ILE A 180 14.48 -0.28 10.70
N GLU A 181 15.56 -0.86 11.22
CA GLU A 181 15.67 -2.27 11.53
C GLU A 181 14.62 -2.70 12.58
N PRO A 182 14.51 -2.08 13.76
CA PRO A 182 13.45 -2.39 14.72
C PRO A 182 12.05 -2.04 14.21
N GLU A 183 11.88 -0.99 13.40
CA GLU A 183 10.58 -0.67 12.80
C GLU A 183 10.10 -1.77 11.85
N ILE A 184 10.95 -2.22 10.92
CA ILE A 184 10.62 -3.34 10.03
C ILE A 184 10.23 -4.55 10.86
N THR A 185 11.02 -4.90 11.87
CA THR A 185 10.79 -6.08 12.72
C THR A 185 9.47 -6.00 13.46
N CYS A 186 9.15 -4.87 14.10
CA CYS A 186 7.84 -4.66 14.74
C CYS A 186 6.70 -4.80 13.72
N LYS A 187 6.84 -4.23 12.53
CA LYS A 187 5.79 -4.23 11.52
C LYS A 187 5.56 -5.61 10.91
N VAL A 188 6.61 -6.36 10.56
CA VAL A 188 6.44 -7.72 10.01
C VAL A 188 5.89 -8.71 11.05
N ALA A 189 6.25 -8.56 12.33
CA ALA A 189 5.64 -9.32 13.41
C ALA A 189 4.12 -9.07 13.49
N ARG A 190 3.70 -7.81 13.38
CA ARG A 190 2.28 -7.41 13.39
C ARG A 190 1.52 -7.83 12.12
N MET A 191 2.21 -7.94 10.99
CA MET A 191 1.67 -8.53 9.76
C MET A 191 1.43 -10.04 9.90
N ARG A 192 1.99 -10.69 10.92
CA ARG A 192 2.07 -12.15 11.06
C ARG A 192 2.76 -12.80 9.88
N ALA A 193 3.79 -12.13 9.35
CA ALA A 193 4.61 -12.66 8.28
C ALA A 193 5.34 -13.92 8.77
N ARG A 194 5.58 -14.86 7.87
CA ARG A 194 6.41 -16.04 8.15
C ARG A 194 7.87 -15.63 8.08
N ILE A 195 8.49 -15.55 9.25
CA ILE A 195 9.86 -15.05 9.42
C ILE A 195 10.82 -16.23 9.55
N PHE A 196 11.91 -16.19 8.79
CA PHE A 196 13.01 -17.13 8.89
C PHE A 196 14.31 -16.40 9.22
N GLU A 197 15.23 -17.09 9.89
CA GLU A 197 16.62 -16.65 10.03
C GLU A 197 17.55 -17.67 9.36
N VAL A 198 18.57 -17.17 8.67
CA VAL A 198 19.66 -17.96 8.11
C VAL A 198 21.01 -17.40 8.60
N PRO A 199 22.03 -18.26 8.81
CA PRO A 199 23.34 -17.79 9.19
C PRO A 199 24.02 -17.04 8.04
N ILE A 200 24.67 -15.92 8.32
CA ILE A 200 25.45 -15.17 7.34
C ILE A 200 26.84 -14.85 7.86
N SER A 201 27.76 -14.56 6.94
CA SER A 201 29.06 -13.98 7.24
C SER A 201 28.93 -12.48 7.54
N TYR A 202 29.84 -11.95 8.34
CA TYR A 202 29.88 -10.53 8.64
C TYR A 202 31.30 -10.06 8.87
N SER A 203 31.73 -9.05 8.11
CA SER A 203 33.05 -8.44 8.16
C SER A 203 32.99 -7.02 8.72
N GLY A 204 32.56 -6.87 9.99
CA GLY A 204 32.32 -5.56 10.60
C GLY A 204 33.54 -4.64 10.60
N ARG A 205 33.35 -3.38 10.24
CA ARG A 205 34.38 -2.33 10.25
C ARG A 205 34.79 -1.96 11.69
N THR A 206 36.06 -1.58 11.85
CA THR A 206 36.58 -1.00 13.09
C THR A 206 36.17 0.49 13.20
N TYR A 207 36.40 1.10 14.37
CA TYR A 207 36.20 2.54 14.55
C TYR A 207 37.08 3.38 13.64
N GLU A 208 38.31 2.92 13.39
CA GLU A 208 39.26 3.56 12.46
C GLU A 208 38.80 3.47 11.01
N GLU A 209 38.05 2.40 10.67
CA GLU A 209 37.41 2.17 9.36
C GLU A 209 36.08 2.93 9.19
N GLY A 210 35.69 3.76 10.18
CA GLY A 210 34.55 4.69 10.03
C GLY A 210 33.20 4.19 10.55
N LYS A 211 33.18 3.34 11.58
CA LYS A 211 31.92 2.87 12.22
C LYS A 211 31.13 4.06 12.78
N LYS A 212 29.87 4.20 12.38
CA LYS A 212 29.03 5.39 12.62
C LYS A 212 27.96 5.23 13.74
N ILE A 213 27.76 4.03 14.31
CA ILE A 213 26.68 3.72 15.26
C ILE A 213 27.10 4.01 16.69
N GLY A 214 26.29 4.75 17.45
CA GLY A 214 26.55 5.17 18.83
C GLY A 214 25.39 4.94 19.79
N LEU A 215 25.57 5.29 21.08
CA LEU A 215 24.55 5.13 22.13
C LEU A 215 23.22 5.83 21.82
N LYS A 216 23.24 6.95 21.10
CA LYS A 216 22.02 7.67 20.67
C LYS A 216 21.13 6.81 19.75
N ASP A 217 21.76 5.99 18.93
CA ASP A 217 21.03 5.10 18.00
C ASP A 217 20.39 3.93 18.77
N ALA A 218 21.03 3.43 19.84
CA ALA A 218 20.44 2.43 20.72
C ALA A 218 19.18 2.96 21.43
N PHE A 219 19.21 4.19 21.97
CA PHE A 219 18.02 4.82 22.56
C PHE A 219 16.91 5.02 21.51
N GLN A 220 17.29 5.40 20.30
CA GLN A 220 16.33 5.53 19.21
C GLN A 220 15.68 4.19 18.87
N ALA A 221 16.45 3.09 18.82
CA ALA A 221 15.93 1.75 18.57
C ALA A 221 14.90 1.33 19.64
N VAL A 222 15.21 1.54 20.92
CA VAL A 222 14.27 1.28 22.02
C VAL A 222 12.99 2.09 21.86
N TRP A 223 13.10 3.39 21.58
CA TRP A 223 11.93 4.23 21.38
C TRP A 223 11.07 3.77 20.19
N VAL A 224 11.70 3.35 19.09
CA VAL A 224 11.02 2.81 17.91
C VAL A 224 10.29 1.51 18.24
N ILE A 225 10.91 0.59 18.99
CA ILE A 225 10.24 -0.63 19.46
C ILE A 225 8.98 -0.26 20.26
N LEU A 226 9.09 0.65 21.23
CA LEU A 226 7.96 1.10 22.04
C LEU A 226 6.90 1.85 21.24
N LYS A 227 7.29 2.57 20.19
CA LYS A 227 6.35 3.26 19.29
C LYS A 227 5.54 2.28 18.45
N PHE A 228 6.17 1.24 17.90
CA PHE A 228 5.56 0.37 16.90
C PHE A 228 5.09 -1.00 17.43
N PHE A 229 5.35 -1.37 18.68
CA PHE A 229 4.91 -2.67 19.21
C PHE A 229 3.37 -2.85 19.18
N ARG A 230 2.61 -1.77 19.17
CA ARG A 230 1.14 -1.75 18.99
C ARG A 230 0.71 -1.32 17.59
N TRP A 231 1.65 -1.21 16.67
CA TRP A 231 1.32 -0.87 15.29
C TRP A 231 0.38 -1.94 14.70
N GLU A 232 -0.69 -1.50 14.09
CA GLU A 232 -1.60 -2.40 13.37
C GLU A 232 -1.19 -2.44 11.91
N ALA A 233 -0.78 -3.62 11.45
CA ALA A 233 -0.48 -3.84 10.03
C ALA A 233 -1.67 -3.41 9.18
N PRO A 234 -1.47 -2.59 8.15
CA PRO A 234 -2.48 -2.44 7.12
C PRO A 234 -2.76 -3.84 6.55
N ARG A 235 -3.97 -4.36 6.73
CA ARG A 235 -4.42 -5.58 6.05
C ARG A 235 -4.83 -5.19 4.63
N GLY A 236 -3.87 -5.15 3.73
CA GLY A 236 -3.99 -4.48 2.44
C GLY A 236 -3.54 -3.00 2.51
N ASP A 237 -3.66 -2.27 1.42
CA ASP A 237 -3.47 -0.82 1.43
C ASP A 237 -4.49 -0.14 2.37
N VAL A 238 -4.35 1.18 2.59
CA VAL A 238 -5.28 1.95 3.45
C VAL A 238 -6.71 1.84 2.95
N GLY A 239 -6.90 1.72 1.64
CA GLY A 239 -8.18 1.47 0.99
C GLY A 239 -8.79 0.14 1.45
N THR A 240 -8.03 -0.97 1.36
CA THR A 240 -8.47 -2.30 1.80
C THR A 240 -8.86 -2.33 3.27
N MET A 241 -8.07 -1.69 4.15
CA MET A 241 -8.43 -1.59 5.57
C MET A 241 -9.74 -0.83 5.77
N THR A 242 -9.91 0.27 5.08
CA THR A 242 -11.13 1.08 5.17
C THR A 242 -12.32 0.29 4.65
N LEU A 243 -12.22 -0.36 3.49
CA LEU A 243 -13.27 -1.19 2.90
C LEU A 243 -13.67 -2.36 3.81
N ARG A 244 -12.70 -3.09 4.38
CA ARG A 244 -12.99 -4.20 5.32
C ARG A 244 -13.61 -3.71 6.64
N ARG A 245 -13.20 -2.53 7.13
CA ARG A 245 -13.84 -1.91 8.28
C ARG A 245 -15.26 -1.47 7.96
N MET A 246 -15.49 -0.95 6.77
CA MET A 246 -16.83 -0.61 6.28
C MET A 246 -17.67 -1.87 6.03
N ALA A 247 -17.07 -3.00 5.60
CA ALA A 247 -17.76 -4.29 5.46
C ALA A 247 -18.40 -4.75 6.78
N ALA A 248 -17.74 -4.49 7.90
CA ALA A 248 -18.26 -4.80 9.23
C ALA A 248 -19.46 -3.93 9.64
N LEU A 249 -19.74 -2.84 8.89
CA LEU A 249 -20.87 -1.94 9.11
C LEU A 249 -22.07 -2.30 8.21
N ALA A 250 -22.54 -3.56 8.26
CA ALA A 250 -23.66 -4.01 7.44
C ALA A 250 -24.89 -3.07 7.47
N PRO A 251 -25.30 -2.48 8.63
CA PRO A 251 -26.41 -1.54 8.66
C PRO A 251 -26.14 -0.24 7.88
N TYR A 252 -24.89 0.24 7.80
CA TYR A 252 -24.52 1.40 6.99
C TYR A 252 -24.55 1.06 5.49
N ASN A 253 -23.99 -0.09 5.10
CA ASN A 253 -23.97 -0.53 3.71
C ASN A 253 -25.40 -0.75 3.20
N ARG A 254 -26.29 -1.30 4.02
CA ARG A 254 -27.72 -1.46 3.70
C ARG A 254 -28.41 -0.10 3.58
N TRP A 255 -28.18 0.81 4.54
CA TRP A 255 -28.70 2.17 4.49
C TRP A 255 -28.26 2.90 3.20
N LEU A 256 -27.01 2.74 2.78
CA LEU A 256 -26.52 3.34 1.55
C LEU A 256 -27.19 2.72 0.32
N HIS A 257 -27.29 1.39 0.27
CA HIS A 257 -27.96 0.65 -0.80
C HIS A 257 -29.41 1.12 -1.00
N ASP A 258 -30.18 1.22 0.09
CA ASP A 258 -31.59 1.65 0.07
C ASP A 258 -31.78 3.04 -0.58
N ARG A 259 -30.72 3.87 -0.66
CA ARG A 259 -30.76 5.21 -1.28
C ARG A 259 -30.87 5.20 -2.80
N PHE A 260 -30.41 4.16 -3.44
CA PHE A 260 -30.39 4.06 -4.89
C PHE A 260 -31.01 2.77 -5.43
N GLU A 261 -31.48 1.86 -4.57
CA GLU A 261 -32.06 0.56 -4.95
C GLU A 261 -33.17 0.70 -6.00
N LYS A 262 -34.08 1.68 -5.82
CA LYS A 262 -35.20 1.94 -6.74
C LYS A 262 -34.75 2.45 -8.11
N HIS A 263 -33.52 2.94 -8.18
CA HIS A 263 -32.93 3.45 -9.42
C HIS A 263 -32.15 2.36 -10.19
N LEU A 264 -32.00 1.16 -9.63
CA LEU A 264 -31.26 0.07 -10.27
C LEU A 264 -32.14 -0.66 -11.30
N GLY A 265 -31.50 -1.07 -12.40
CA GLY A 265 -32.05 -2.00 -13.38
C GLY A 265 -31.73 -3.47 -13.05
N GLN A 266 -31.67 -4.32 -14.08
CA GLN A 266 -31.45 -5.75 -13.92
C GLN A 266 -30.03 -6.20 -14.31
N ARG A 267 -29.30 -5.39 -15.09
CA ARG A 267 -27.99 -5.74 -15.65
C ARG A 267 -26.96 -4.68 -15.21
N ILE A 268 -26.32 -4.97 -14.10
CA ILE A 268 -25.52 -3.99 -13.34
C ILE A 268 -24.03 -4.16 -13.63
N LEU A 269 -23.33 -3.07 -13.94
CA LEU A 269 -21.89 -2.94 -13.79
C LEU A 269 -21.59 -2.22 -12.47
N GLU A 270 -20.94 -2.88 -11.54
CA GLU A 270 -20.37 -2.26 -10.34
C GLU A 270 -18.88 -1.96 -10.58
N VAL A 271 -18.53 -0.69 -10.59
CA VAL A 271 -17.16 -0.19 -10.77
C VAL A 271 -16.52 -0.01 -9.41
N GLY A 272 -15.36 -0.65 -9.17
CA GLY A 272 -14.66 -0.63 -7.89
C GLY A 272 -15.40 -1.40 -6.80
N SER A 273 -15.73 -2.67 -7.05
CA SER A 273 -16.48 -3.53 -6.13
C SER A 273 -15.74 -3.80 -4.81
N GLY A 274 -14.41 -3.63 -4.79
CA GLY A 274 -13.57 -3.86 -3.61
C GLY A 274 -13.75 -5.27 -3.04
N VAL A 275 -14.15 -5.36 -1.76
CA VAL A 275 -14.44 -6.64 -1.07
C VAL A 275 -15.91 -7.11 -1.22
N GLY A 276 -16.68 -6.52 -2.14
CA GLY A 276 -18.06 -6.90 -2.42
C GLY A 276 -19.10 -6.36 -1.42
N ASN A 277 -18.82 -5.19 -0.82
CA ASN A 277 -19.73 -4.59 0.18
C ASN A 277 -21.11 -4.26 -0.37
N GLN A 278 -21.21 -3.84 -1.63
CA GLN A 278 -22.47 -3.58 -2.32
C GLN A 278 -22.85 -4.71 -3.25
N THR A 279 -21.91 -5.42 -3.87
CA THR A 279 -22.14 -6.58 -4.75
C THR A 279 -23.16 -7.57 -4.15
N ARG A 280 -23.07 -7.83 -2.83
CA ARG A 280 -23.98 -8.74 -2.10
C ARG A 280 -25.46 -8.37 -2.19
N TYR A 281 -25.78 -7.10 -2.48
CA TYR A 281 -27.16 -6.63 -2.61
C TYR A 281 -27.67 -6.69 -4.07
N PHE A 282 -26.77 -7.05 -5.00
CA PHE A 282 -27.10 -7.14 -6.44
C PHE A 282 -27.24 -8.59 -6.93
N VAL A 283 -26.93 -9.59 -6.08
CA VAL A 283 -26.85 -11.01 -6.50
C VAL A 283 -28.16 -11.57 -7.04
N ASP A 284 -29.30 -10.96 -6.71
CA ASP A 284 -30.63 -11.37 -7.21
C ASP A 284 -30.99 -10.71 -8.56
N ARG A 285 -30.09 -9.90 -9.14
CA ARG A 285 -30.31 -9.27 -10.46
C ARG A 285 -29.99 -10.23 -11.59
N GLU A 286 -30.52 -9.96 -12.77
CA GLU A 286 -30.35 -10.82 -13.97
C GLU A 286 -28.86 -11.00 -14.33
N ARG A 287 -28.08 -9.92 -14.25
CA ARG A 287 -26.65 -9.93 -14.54
C ARG A 287 -25.91 -8.91 -13.68
N VAL A 288 -24.80 -9.32 -13.10
CA VAL A 288 -23.89 -8.43 -12.35
C VAL A 288 -22.48 -8.61 -12.88
N VAL A 289 -21.86 -7.52 -13.30
CA VAL A 289 -20.44 -7.47 -13.59
C VAL A 289 -19.80 -6.70 -12.43
N ALA A 290 -19.16 -7.42 -11.51
CA ALA A 290 -18.43 -6.84 -10.39
C ALA A 290 -16.97 -6.65 -10.81
N SER A 291 -16.48 -5.39 -10.84
CA SER A 291 -15.16 -5.09 -11.35
C SER A 291 -14.30 -4.33 -10.36
N ASP A 292 -13.00 -4.69 -10.32
CA ASP A 292 -12.00 -3.94 -9.59
C ASP A 292 -10.64 -4.03 -10.30
N VAL A 293 -9.81 -3.00 -10.19
CA VAL A 293 -8.47 -2.95 -10.83
C VAL A 293 -7.43 -3.68 -10.00
N GLU A 294 -7.64 -3.82 -8.69
CA GLU A 294 -6.71 -4.44 -7.78
C GLU A 294 -6.86 -5.98 -7.79
N ALA A 295 -5.83 -6.68 -8.22
CA ALA A 295 -5.85 -8.14 -8.38
C ALA A 295 -6.25 -8.90 -7.11
N HIS A 296 -5.95 -8.36 -5.91
CA HIS A 296 -6.35 -9.00 -4.65
C HIS A 296 -7.86 -8.89 -4.40
N TYR A 297 -8.53 -7.79 -4.79
CA TYR A 297 -10.00 -7.67 -4.71
C TYR A 297 -10.68 -8.59 -5.73
N VAL A 298 -10.15 -8.67 -6.95
CA VAL A 298 -10.66 -9.60 -7.98
C VAL A 298 -10.64 -11.05 -7.45
N ARG A 299 -9.57 -11.48 -6.77
CA ARG A 299 -9.51 -12.82 -6.14
C ARG A 299 -10.52 -12.98 -5.00
N GLU A 300 -10.69 -11.96 -4.14
CA GLU A 300 -11.65 -12.01 -3.04
C GLU A 300 -13.09 -12.03 -3.53
N LEU A 301 -13.42 -11.25 -4.55
CA LEU A 301 -14.71 -11.28 -5.24
C LEU A 301 -14.99 -12.64 -5.89
N ALA A 302 -13.99 -13.20 -6.60
CA ALA A 302 -14.12 -14.52 -7.21
C ALA A 302 -14.37 -15.64 -6.17
N ALA A 303 -13.69 -15.57 -5.02
CA ALA A 303 -13.92 -16.51 -3.91
C ALA A 303 -15.33 -16.37 -3.29
N SER A 304 -15.87 -15.14 -3.25
CA SER A 304 -17.16 -14.86 -2.59
C SER A 304 -18.37 -15.03 -3.50
N PHE A 305 -18.24 -14.68 -4.79
CA PHE A 305 -19.37 -14.58 -5.72
C PHE A 305 -19.16 -15.37 -7.02
N GLY A 306 -17.97 -15.91 -7.28
CA GLY A 306 -17.65 -16.56 -8.56
C GLY A 306 -18.42 -17.86 -8.85
N SER A 307 -19.09 -18.45 -7.84
CA SER A 307 -19.98 -19.59 -8.02
C SER A 307 -21.38 -19.22 -8.55
N LEU A 308 -21.74 -17.93 -8.54
CA LEU A 308 -23.03 -17.45 -9.00
C LEU A 308 -23.01 -17.26 -10.52
N SER A 309 -23.87 -17.95 -11.26
CA SER A 309 -23.89 -17.96 -12.73
C SER A 309 -24.21 -16.59 -13.36
N ASN A 310 -24.95 -15.76 -12.65
CA ASN A 310 -25.32 -14.41 -13.07
C ASN A 310 -24.29 -13.34 -12.67
N VAL A 311 -23.24 -13.68 -11.91
CA VAL A 311 -22.18 -12.76 -11.49
C VAL A 311 -20.91 -13.04 -12.28
N ARG A 312 -20.41 -12.01 -12.99
CA ARG A 312 -19.10 -12.02 -13.63
C ARG A 312 -18.13 -11.16 -12.84
N ILE A 313 -16.99 -11.71 -12.50
CA ILE A 313 -15.89 -10.96 -11.90
C ILE A 313 -14.93 -10.55 -13.01
N ALA A 314 -14.57 -9.26 -13.07
CA ALA A 314 -13.72 -8.70 -14.10
C ALA A 314 -12.77 -7.64 -13.55
N SER A 315 -11.81 -7.22 -14.38
CA SER A 315 -10.95 -6.07 -14.09
C SER A 315 -11.01 -5.14 -15.31
N PHE A 316 -11.51 -3.92 -15.10
CA PHE A 316 -11.56 -2.88 -16.12
C PHE A 316 -10.87 -1.64 -15.60
N LEU A 317 -9.92 -1.11 -16.37
CA LEU A 317 -9.26 0.16 -16.09
C LEU A 317 -10.02 1.29 -16.82
N PHE A 318 -10.34 2.35 -16.08
CA PHE A 318 -10.96 3.54 -16.64
C PHE A 318 -9.94 4.69 -16.79
N PRO A 319 -9.95 5.45 -17.90
CA PRO A 319 -10.83 5.30 -19.09
C PRO A 319 -10.65 3.97 -19.84
N LEU A 320 -11.74 3.48 -20.44
CA LEU A 320 -11.80 2.15 -21.07
C LEU A 320 -10.96 2.05 -22.34
N SER A 321 -10.29 0.90 -22.51
CA SER A 321 -9.80 0.48 -23.82
C SER A 321 -10.95 0.12 -24.76
N ALA A 322 -10.71 0.10 -26.08
CA ALA A 322 -11.71 -0.33 -27.06
C ALA A 322 -12.19 -1.77 -26.78
N ALA A 323 -11.27 -2.68 -26.46
CA ALA A 323 -11.58 -4.08 -26.16
C ALA A 323 -12.44 -4.23 -24.89
N ASP A 324 -12.16 -3.46 -23.84
CA ASP A 324 -12.96 -3.48 -22.61
C ASP A 324 -14.35 -2.92 -22.82
N ARG A 325 -14.47 -1.87 -23.65
CA ARG A 325 -15.77 -1.30 -24.04
C ARG A 325 -16.62 -2.33 -24.78
N ASP A 326 -16.05 -3.02 -25.78
CA ASP A 326 -16.75 -4.07 -26.54
C ASP A 326 -17.18 -5.23 -25.63
N ALA A 327 -16.32 -5.63 -24.69
CA ALA A 327 -16.64 -6.65 -23.70
C ALA A 327 -17.80 -6.25 -22.78
N LEU A 328 -17.90 -4.97 -22.39
CA LEU A 328 -19.01 -4.46 -21.57
C LEU A 328 -20.30 -4.28 -22.38
N LEU A 329 -20.22 -3.87 -23.65
CA LEU A 329 -21.39 -3.80 -24.54
C LEU A 329 -22.02 -5.17 -24.74
N ALA A 330 -21.22 -6.25 -24.82
CA ALA A 330 -21.72 -7.61 -24.91
C ALA A 330 -22.52 -8.04 -23.67
N GLU A 331 -22.23 -7.47 -22.50
CA GLU A 331 -22.97 -7.72 -21.25
C GLU A 331 -24.34 -7.04 -21.20
N ARG A 332 -24.65 -6.10 -22.12
CA ARG A 332 -25.92 -5.36 -22.18
C ARG A 332 -26.28 -4.69 -20.87
N ILE A 333 -25.33 -4.00 -20.28
CA ILE A 333 -25.48 -3.29 -19.00
C ILE A 333 -26.57 -2.22 -19.13
N ASP A 334 -27.50 -2.17 -18.19
CA ASP A 334 -28.54 -1.14 -18.09
C ASP A 334 -28.31 -0.15 -16.95
N THR A 335 -27.40 -0.49 -16.03
CA THR A 335 -27.10 0.34 -14.87
C THR A 335 -25.61 0.28 -14.54
N VAL A 336 -24.99 1.44 -14.34
CA VAL A 336 -23.65 1.59 -13.78
C VAL A 336 -23.77 2.06 -12.32
N VAL A 337 -23.11 1.36 -11.42
CA VAL A 337 -22.96 1.73 -10.01
C VAL A 337 -21.48 2.04 -9.74
N CYS A 338 -21.17 3.26 -9.33
CA CYS A 338 -19.81 3.75 -9.08
C CYS A 338 -19.80 4.49 -7.72
N LEU A 339 -19.35 3.82 -6.66
CA LEU A 339 -19.44 4.34 -5.30
C LEU A 339 -18.05 4.53 -4.68
N ASN A 340 -17.65 5.77 -4.48
CA ASN A 340 -16.33 6.17 -3.96
C ASN A 340 -15.18 5.59 -4.79
N VAL A 341 -15.25 5.76 -6.11
CA VAL A 341 -14.26 5.30 -7.09
C VAL A 341 -13.82 6.43 -8.02
N LEU A 342 -14.74 7.29 -8.46
CA LEU A 342 -14.44 8.34 -9.46
C LEU A 342 -13.35 9.31 -8.97
N GLU A 343 -13.26 9.57 -7.66
CA GLU A 343 -12.22 10.36 -7.03
C GLU A 343 -10.80 9.77 -7.11
N HIS A 344 -10.69 8.47 -7.42
CA HIS A 344 -9.42 7.76 -7.63
C HIS A 344 -8.98 7.76 -9.10
N ILE A 345 -9.81 8.27 -10.00
CA ILE A 345 -9.52 8.30 -11.44
C ILE A 345 -9.14 9.73 -11.82
N GLU A 346 -7.97 9.89 -12.46
CA GLU A 346 -7.46 11.21 -12.82
C GLU A 346 -8.33 11.87 -13.89
N ASP A 347 -8.72 11.13 -14.93
CA ASP A 347 -9.62 11.60 -16.00
C ASP A 347 -11.06 11.12 -15.74
N ASP A 348 -11.72 11.81 -14.80
CA ASP A 348 -13.12 11.57 -14.44
C ASP A 348 -14.10 11.91 -15.58
N ARG A 349 -13.76 12.91 -16.41
CA ARG A 349 -14.58 13.36 -17.55
C ARG A 349 -14.70 12.26 -18.63
N THR A 350 -13.58 11.68 -19.04
CA THR A 350 -13.59 10.59 -20.03
C THR A 350 -14.24 9.33 -19.45
N THR A 351 -14.00 9.04 -18.16
CA THR A 351 -14.66 7.92 -17.46
C THR A 351 -16.19 8.03 -17.48
N LEU A 352 -16.74 9.20 -17.21
CA LEU A 352 -18.22 9.39 -17.30
C LEU A 352 -18.74 9.24 -18.73
N ARG A 353 -18.00 9.66 -19.74
CA ARG A 353 -18.33 9.41 -21.16
C ARG A 353 -18.26 7.92 -21.49
N ASP A 354 -17.31 7.18 -20.93
CA ASP A 354 -17.25 5.74 -21.09
C ASP A 354 -18.50 5.07 -20.49
N PHE A 355 -18.98 5.51 -19.31
CA PHE A 355 -20.24 5.02 -18.76
C PHE A 355 -21.43 5.27 -19.70
N VAL A 356 -21.51 6.47 -20.29
CA VAL A 356 -22.54 6.76 -21.33
C VAL A 356 -22.41 5.80 -22.51
N SER A 357 -21.20 5.53 -23.00
CA SER A 357 -20.95 4.72 -24.20
C SER A 357 -21.41 3.26 -24.07
N ILE A 358 -21.40 2.69 -22.87
CA ILE A 358 -21.78 1.30 -22.60
C ILE A 358 -23.23 1.11 -22.16
N LEU A 359 -23.94 2.20 -21.83
CA LEU A 359 -25.34 2.16 -21.42
C LEU A 359 -26.27 2.33 -22.62
N PRO A 360 -27.46 1.71 -22.65
CA PRO A 360 -28.50 2.04 -23.64
C PRO A 360 -29.11 3.42 -23.34
N PRO A 361 -29.85 4.04 -24.30
CA PRO A 361 -30.66 5.22 -24.01
C PRO A 361 -31.59 4.97 -22.82
N GLY A 362 -31.65 5.91 -21.86
CA GLY A 362 -32.36 5.72 -20.60
C GLY A 362 -31.67 4.82 -19.60
N GLY A 363 -30.51 4.26 -19.91
CA GLY A 363 -29.66 3.49 -18.97
C GLY A 363 -29.23 4.35 -17.79
N ARG A 364 -29.01 3.74 -16.64
CA ARG A 364 -28.98 4.40 -15.32
C ARG A 364 -27.57 4.50 -14.74
N LEU A 365 -27.31 5.57 -14.01
CA LEU A 365 -26.09 5.80 -13.25
C LEU A 365 -26.44 6.07 -11.78
N ALA A 366 -25.86 5.28 -10.87
CA ALA A 366 -25.79 5.58 -9.44
C ALA A 366 -24.34 5.90 -9.08
N LEU A 367 -24.05 7.17 -8.80
CA LEU A 367 -22.72 7.68 -8.52
C LEU A 367 -22.67 8.25 -7.11
N LEU A 368 -21.69 7.81 -6.31
CA LEU A 368 -21.38 8.39 -5.00
C LEU A 368 -19.93 8.84 -4.98
N VAL A 369 -19.69 10.11 -4.63
CA VAL A 369 -18.33 10.68 -4.54
C VAL A 369 -18.17 11.49 -3.26
N PRO A 370 -16.95 11.66 -2.72
CA PRO A 370 -16.70 12.52 -1.57
C PRO A 370 -16.97 13.98 -1.92
N ALA A 371 -17.74 14.64 -1.06
CA ALA A 371 -18.10 16.04 -1.19
C ALA A 371 -17.18 16.97 -0.39
N LEU A 372 -17.39 18.27 -0.57
CA LEU A 372 -16.74 19.36 0.16
C LEU A 372 -15.22 19.36 0.01
N PRO A 373 -14.65 19.99 -1.03
CA PRO A 373 -13.21 20.12 -1.25
C PRO A 373 -12.44 20.68 -0.04
N ALA A 374 -13.07 21.51 0.79
CA ALA A 374 -12.49 22.02 2.03
C ALA A 374 -12.12 20.92 3.05
N LEU A 375 -12.73 19.73 2.95
CA LEU A 375 -12.41 18.56 3.79
C LEU A 375 -11.21 17.76 3.30
N TYR A 376 -10.68 18.06 2.10
CA TYR A 376 -9.52 17.34 1.56
C TYR A 376 -8.33 17.44 2.51
N GLY A 377 -7.76 16.31 2.90
CA GLY A 377 -6.69 16.28 3.89
C GLY A 377 -5.95 14.93 3.93
N SER A 378 -5.35 14.59 5.08
CA SER A 378 -4.47 13.42 5.19
C SER A 378 -5.14 12.11 4.79
N LEU A 379 -6.39 11.89 5.17
CA LEU A 379 -7.13 10.66 4.81
C LEU A 379 -7.33 10.54 3.30
N ASP A 380 -7.65 11.64 2.61
CA ASP A 380 -7.82 11.65 1.15
C ASP A 380 -6.49 11.32 0.45
N ILE A 381 -5.38 11.92 0.90
CA ILE A 381 -4.03 11.66 0.36
C ILE A 381 -3.66 10.18 0.52
N TYR A 382 -3.91 9.59 1.69
CA TYR A 382 -3.59 8.18 1.94
C TYR A 382 -4.53 7.20 1.23
N LEU A 383 -5.77 7.62 0.96
CA LEU A 383 -6.71 6.89 0.09
C LEU A 383 -6.41 7.10 -1.40
N ARG A 384 -5.44 7.95 -1.75
CA ARG A 384 -5.07 8.30 -3.13
C ARG A 384 -6.21 8.97 -3.90
N HIS A 385 -7.02 9.80 -3.22
CA HIS A 385 -8.00 10.63 -3.92
C HIS A 385 -7.31 11.75 -4.68
N TYR A 386 -7.65 11.93 -5.93
CA TYR A 386 -7.25 13.11 -6.70
C TYR A 386 -8.00 14.34 -6.23
N ARG A 387 -9.31 14.20 -5.88
CA ARG A 387 -10.21 15.32 -5.58
C ARG A 387 -11.39 14.96 -4.68
N ARG A 388 -12.10 15.99 -4.24
CA ARG A 388 -13.46 15.98 -3.71
C ARG A 388 -14.29 16.91 -4.56
N TYR A 389 -15.61 16.73 -4.57
CA TYR A 389 -16.50 17.38 -5.51
C TYR A 389 -17.39 18.43 -4.84
N GLU A 390 -17.58 19.55 -5.54
CA GLU A 390 -18.67 20.50 -5.28
C GLU A 390 -19.92 20.06 -6.06
N ARG A 391 -21.10 20.33 -5.50
CA ARG A 391 -22.37 19.88 -6.07
C ARG A 391 -22.60 20.36 -7.51
N ASP A 392 -22.43 21.66 -7.74
CA ASP A 392 -22.73 22.26 -9.05
C ASP A 392 -21.68 21.86 -10.10
N ALA A 393 -20.42 21.75 -9.70
CA ALA A 393 -19.36 21.27 -10.58
C ALA A 393 -19.56 19.80 -10.97
N LEU A 394 -19.97 18.94 -10.02
CA LEU A 394 -20.31 17.55 -10.32
C LEU A 394 -21.54 17.44 -11.22
N ALA A 395 -22.57 18.25 -10.98
CA ALA A 395 -23.76 18.28 -11.82
C ALA A 395 -23.42 18.66 -13.27
N ALA A 396 -22.61 19.70 -13.45
CA ALA A 396 -22.12 20.09 -14.78
C ALA A 396 -21.32 18.95 -15.44
N LEU A 397 -20.38 18.32 -14.73
CA LEU A 397 -19.55 17.25 -15.23
C LEU A 397 -20.38 16.05 -15.72
N VAL A 398 -21.39 15.62 -14.94
CA VAL A 398 -22.28 14.50 -15.26
C VAL A 398 -23.17 14.84 -16.47
N THR A 399 -23.69 16.07 -16.51
CA THR A 399 -24.54 16.54 -17.64
C THR A 399 -23.74 16.66 -18.94
N GLU A 400 -22.51 17.23 -18.88
CA GLU A 400 -21.63 17.35 -20.04
C GLU A 400 -21.17 15.98 -20.59
N ALA A 401 -21.15 14.95 -19.75
CA ALA A 401 -20.84 13.59 -20.18
C ALA A 401 -21.99 12.96 -20.99
N GLY A 402 -23.22 13.47 -20.92
CA GLY A 402 -24.40 12.97 -21.64
C GLY A 402 -25.45 12.30 -20.74
N PHE A 403 -25.46 12.62 -19.45
CA PHE A 403 -26.50 12.17 -18.53
C PHE A 403 -27.52 13.27 -18.23
N THR A 404 -28.76 12.87 -18.02
CA THR A 404 -29.82 13.71 -17.39
C THR A 404 -29.90 13.32 -15.91
N ILE A 405 -29.72 14.29 -15.01
CA ILE A 405 -29.74 14.08 -13.57
C ILE A 405 -31.18 14.02 -13.08
N ASP A 406 -31.56 12.88 -12.48
CA ASP A 406 -32.87 12.72 -11.81
C ASP A 406 -32.81 13.26 -10.39
N GLU A 407 -31.68 13.03 -9.69
CA GLU A 407 -31.46 13.47 -8.31
C GLU A 407 -29.97 13.71 -8.03
N ILE A 408 -29.65 14.80 -7.34
CA ILE A 408 -28.36 15.05 -6.74
C ILE A 408 -28.54 15.57 -5.32
N ARG A 409 -27.98 14.87 -4.33
CA ARG A 409 -28.12 15.22 -2.92
C ARG A 409 -26.89 14.93 -2.10
N TYR A 410 -26.71 15.70 -1.04
CA TYR A 410 -25.72 15.39 -0.01
C TYR A 410 -26.20 14.22 0.87
N VAL A 411 -25.26 13.39 1.30
CA VAL A 411 -25.50 12.29 2.23
C VAL A 411 -24.43 12.25 3.31
N ASN A 412 -24.76 11.66 4.45
CA ASN A 412 -23.87 11.47 5.59
C ASN A 412 -23.33 12.78 6.19
N ARG A 413 -24.23 13.68 6.58
CA ARG A 413 -23.89 14.91 7.29
C ARG A 413 -23.10 14.68 8.59
N PRO A 414 -23.46 13.71 9.46
CA PRO A 414 -22.70 13.43 10.68
C PRO A 414 -21.24 13.05 10.44
N GLY A 415 -20.92 12.43 9.29
CA GLY A 415 -19.56 12.05 8.91
C GLY A 415 -18.61 13.22 8.72
N VAL A 416 -19.12 14.42 8.40
CA VAL A 416 -18.31 15.62 8.13
C VAL A 416 -17.42 16.00 9.32
N ALA A 417 -17.97 16.06 10.52
CA ALA A 417 -17.21 16.40 11.73
C ALA A 417 -16.12 15.35 12.05
N GLY A 418 -16.48 14.07 11.92
CA GLY A 418 -15.52 12.97 12.13
C GLY A 418 -14.38 12.99 11.11
N TRP A 419 -14.67 13.24 9.84
CA TRP A 419 -13.66 13.34 8.79
C TRP A 419 -12.75 14.56 8.99
N TRP A 420 -13.33 15.73 9.24
CA TRP A 420 -12.58 16.95 9.49
C TRP A 420 -11.59 16.79 10.64
N LEU A 421 -12.07 16.23 11.79
CA LEU A 421 -11.22 15.98 12.96
C LEU A 421 -10.06 15.05 12.64
N ASN A 422 -10.32 13.91 11.98
CA ASN A 422 -9.28 12.91 11.69
C ASN A 422 -8.33 13.35 10.57
N SER A 423 -8.86 14.01 9.54
CA SER A 423 -8.09 14.33 8.32
C SER A 423 -7.34 15.66 8.45
N ARG A 424 -7.99 16.71 8.99
CA ARG A 424 -7.44 18.07 9.03
C ARG A 424 -6.74 18.40 10.35
N VAL A 425 -7.33 17.98 11.48
CA VAL A 425 -6.79 18.30 12.82
C VAL A 425 -5.79 17.25 13.27
N LEU A 426 -6.18 15.98 13.35
CA LEU A 426 -5.34 14.89 13.84
C LEU A 426 -4.40 14.33 12.79
N LYS A 427 -4.57 14.70 11.51
CA LYS A 427 -3.76 14.28 10.35
C LYS A 427 -3.52 12.77 10.33
N ARG A 428 -4.55 11.99 10.66
CA ARG A 428 -4.48 10.52 10.71
C ARG A 428 -4.37 9.94 9.30
N LYS A 429 -3.68 8.81 9.21
CA LYS A 429 -3.55 8.04 7.96
C LYS A 429 -4.72 7.07 7.75
N VAL A 430 -5.36 6.63 8.84
CA VAL A 430 -6.44 5.62 8.84
C VAL A 430 -7.49 5.98 9.88
N LEU A 431 -8.77 5.69 9.59
CA LEU A 431 -9.86 5.88 10.55
C LEU A 431 -9.75 4.87 11.72
N PRO A 432 -9.84 5.31 12.99
CA PRO A 432 -9.78 4.43 14.15
C PRO A 432 -10.94 3.43 14.21
N LYS A 433 -10.68 2.17 14.61
CA LYS A 433 -11.72 1.14 14.78
C LYS A 433 -12.86 1.56 15.71
N GLY A 434 -12.53 2.23 16.83
CA GLY A 434 -13.53 2.66 17.81
C GLY A 434 -14.53 3.68 17.29
N GLN A 435 -14.13 4.56 16.36
CA GLN A 435 -15.02 5.55 15.76
C GLN A 435 -16.02 4.94 14.77
N LEU A 436 -15.67 3.84 14.13
CA LEU A 436 -16.58 3.10 13.25
C LEU A 436 -17.69 2.40 14.06
N GLY A 437 -17.40 1.94 15.29
CA GLY A 437 -18.42 1.43 16.21
C GLY A 437 -19.46 2.51 16.58
N ALA A 438 -19.04 3.75 16.72
CA ALA A 438 -19.91 4.89 16.99
C ALA A 438 -20.90 5.18 15.83
N PHE A 439 -20.60 4.76 14.59
CA PHE A 439 -21.53 4.88 13.46
C PHE A 439 -22.88 4.17 13.69
N ARG A 440 -22.92 3.12 14.52
CA ARG A 440 -24.20 2.49 14.91
C ARG A 440 -25.14 3.48 15.60
N TRP A 441 -24.58 4.38 16.41
CA TRP A 441 -25.35 5.42 17.12
C TRP A 441 -25.78 6.56 16.21
N LEU A 442 -25.09 6.76 15.08
CA LEU A 442 -25.42 7.79 14.09
C LEU A 442 -26.46 7.32 13.06
N LEU A 443 -26.78 6.02 12.97
CA LEU A 443 -27.75 5.49 12.01
C LEU A 443 -29.13 6.15 12.08
N PRO A 444 -29.72 6.46 13.25
CA PRO A 444 -30.98 7.20 13.31
C PRO A 444 -30.92 8.58 12.65
N LEU A 445 -29.80 9.30 12.85
CA LEU A 445 -29.56 10.58 12.20
C LEU A 445 -29.41 10.45 10.69
N LEU A 446 -28.68 9.42 10.23
CA LEU A 446 -28.53 9.11 8.80
C LEU A 446 -29.89 8.77 8.16
N LYS A 447 -30.75 8.02 8.86
CA LYS A 447 -32.10 7.70 8.38
C LYS A 447 -33.00 8.93 8.33
N SER A 448 -32.81 9.91 9.24
CA SER A 448 -33.59 11.15 9.22
C SER A 448 -33.31 12.02 7.98
N GLU A 449 -32.14 11.85 7.34
CA GLU A 449 -31.79 12.54 6.08
C GLU A 449 -32.71 12.16 4.90
N GLU A 450 -33.50 11.09 5.02
CA GLU A 450 -34.52 10.73 4.03
C GLU A 450 -35.67 11.75 3.99
N ARG A 451 -36.08 12.17 5.18
CA ARG A 451 -37.20 13.11 5.32
C ARG A 451 -36.77 14.55 5.14
N ASN A 452 -35.54 14.86 5.56
CA ASN A 452 -34.95 16.19 5.51
C ASN A 452 -33.55 16.10 4.87
N PRO A 453 -33.43 16.17 3.54
CA PRO A 453 -32.15 16.15 2.86
C PRO A 453 -31.23 17.26 3.36
N PRO A 454 -29.98 16.95 3.77
CA PRO A 454 -29.07 17.95 4.29
C PRO A 454 -28.56 18.89 3.21
N SER A 455 -28.32 20.16 3.56
CA SER A 455 -27.73 21.16 2.66
C SER A 455 -26.22 20.96 2.43
N PHE A 456 -25.58 20.11 3.22
CA PHE A 456 -24.17 19.67 3.07
C PHE A 456 -24.00 18.26 3.67
N GLY A 457 -23.00 17.52 3.21
CA GLY A 457 -22.73 16.17 3.68
C GLY A 457 -21.35 15.69 3.29
N MET A 458 -20.98 14.52 3.79
CA MET A 458 -19.68 13.89 3.54
C MET A 458 -19.50 13.49 2.07
N SER A 459 -20.60 13.12 1.42
CA SER A 459 -20.61 12.65 0.03
C SER A 459 -21.77 13.25 -0.75
N LEU A 460 -21.66 13.24 -2.08
CA LEU A 460 -22.72 13.53 -3.04
C LEU A 460 -23.19 12.24 -3.68
N LEU A 461 -24.48 11.96 -3.61
CA LEU A 461 -25.14 10.91 -4.37
C LEU A 461 -25.81 11.54 -5.59
N VAL A 462 -25.49 11.01 -6.78
CA VAL A 462 -26.10 11.37 -8.05
C VAL A 462 -26.82 10.16 -8.62
N LEU A 463 -28.10 10.34 -8.96
CA LEU A 463 -28.89 9.39 -9.72
C LEU A 463 -29.21 10.06 -11.06
N ALA A 464 -28.81 9.40 -12.15
CA ALA A 464 -28.93 9.98 -13.50
C ALA A 464 -29.26 8.91 -14.53
N ARG A 465 -29.75 9.34 -15.68
CA ARG A 465 -30.03 8.49 -16.83
C ARG A 465 -29.29 8.99 -18.06
N ARG A 466 -28.82 8.07 -18.89
CA ARG A 466 -28.29 8.41 -20.21
C ARG A 466 -29.39 9.15 -21.00
N ALA A 467 -29.08 10.35 -21.50
CA ALA A 467 -29.95 11.16 -22.34
C ALA A 467 -30.32 10.46 -23.65
#